data_f06317fcefc79d42aedd5c379a983f52
#
_entry.id   f06317fcefc79d42aedd5c379a983f52
#
_cell.length_a   1.000
_cell.length_b   1.000
_cell.length_c   1.000
_cell.angle_alpha   90.00
_cell.angle_beta   90.00
_cell.angle_gamma   90.00
#
_symmetry.space_group_name_H-M   'P 1'
#
loop_
_entity.id
_entity.type
_entity.pdbx_description
1 polymer ?
#
loop_
_entity_poly.entity_id
_entity_poly.type
_entity_poly.pdbx_seq_one_letter_code
_entity_poly.pdbx_strand_id
1 'polypeptide(L)'
;MLRLVLTLALILPISVALVLLTFALAHAEVSGPALVIDGDTIEISGERIRLHGIDTPEANQTCLNDFGKRWQCGQEATLALKALIRDHSITCKGAERDKYRRLIAVCFAGLNDLNAEMVRQGWALAYRKYSTAYVAEEANAKAKKLGLWRGQFVVRTYPAA
;
A
#
# COMPACT_ATOMS: atom_id res chain seq x y z
N MET A 1 23.55 -48.80 32.31
CA MET A 1 24.11 -47.51 31.84
C MET A 1 24.03 -47.30 30.35
N LEU A 2 24.13 -48.31 29.48
CA LEU A 2 24.11 -48.15 28.01
C LEU A 2 22.76 -47.70 27.43
N ARG A 3 21.63 -48.04 28.03
CA ARG A 3 20.28 -47.65 27.54
C ARG A 3 19.91 -46.17 27.75
N LEU A 4 20.54 -45.52 28.75
CA LEU A 4 20.27 -44.10 29.07
C LEU A 4 20.96 -43.14 28.10
N VAL A 5 22.10 -43.55 27.54
CA VAL A 5 22.90 -42.73 26.63
C VAL A 5 22.27 -42.72 25.22
N LEU A 6 21.61 -43.83 24.79
CA LEU A 6 20.95 -43.90 23.48
C LEU A 6 19.69 -43.03 23.38
N THR A 7 18.95 -42.84 24.47
CA THR A 7 17.76 -42.02 24.49
C THR A 7 18.06 -40.53 24.44
N LEU A 8 19.19 -40.09 25.04
CA LEU A 8 19.62 -38.68 24.99
C LEU A 8 20.08 -38.25 23.57
N ALA A 9 20.70 -39.16 22.82
CA ALA A 9 21.20 -38.88 21.47
C ALA A 9 20.10 -38.71 20.42
N LEU A 10 18.90 -39.25 20.65
CA LEU A 10 17.77 -39.13 19.72
C LEU A 10 16.94 -37.86 19.93
N ILE A 11 16.97 -37.25 21.11
CA ILE A 11 16.17 -36.06 21.45
C ILE A 11 16.83 -34.78 20.90
N LEU A 12 18.16 -34.71 20.84
CA LEU A 12 18.92 -33.54 20.41
C LEU A 12 18.64 -33.12 18.95
N PRO A 13 18.56 -34.03 17.96
CA PRO A 13 18.30 -33.62 16.56
C PRO A 13 16.86 -33.16 16.31
N ILE A 14 15.88 -33.63 17.10
CA ILE A 14 14.47 -33.23 16.95
C ILE A 14 14.25 -31.80 17.47
N SER A 15 14.89 -31.42 18.56
CA SER A 15 14.78 -30.06 19.11
C SER A 15 15.49 -29.02 18.24
N VAL A 16 16.60 -29.36 17.60
CA VAL A 16 17.29 -28.45 16.64
C VAL A 16 16.49 -28.31 15.35
N ALA A 17 15.84 -29.35 14.85
CA ALA A 17 14.99 -29.28 13.67
C ALA A 17 13.72 -28.43 13.92
N LEU A 18 13.16 -28.45 15.12
CA LEU A 18 11.98 -27.65 15.48
C LEU A 18 12.30 -26.16 15.61
N VAL A 19 13.51 -25.80 16.03
CA VAL A 19 13.96 -24.40 16.14
C VAL A 19 14.23 -23.78 14.76
N LEU A 20 14.57 -24.58 13.75
CA LEU A 20 14.81 -24.10 12.38
C LEU A 20 13.51 -23.86 11.57
N LEU A 21 12.36 -24.35 12.06
CA LEU A 21 11.08 -24.19 11.38
C LEU A 21 10.35 -22.88 11.71
N THR A 22 10.86 -22.08 12.63
CA THR A 22 10.30 -20.76 12.98
C THR A 22 10.93 -19.60 12.20
N PHE A 23 11.44 -19.84 10.98
CA PHE A 23 11.80 -18.74 10.10
C PHE A 23 10.51 -18.05 9.66
N ALA A 24 10.15 -17.01 10.40
CA ALA A 24 9.07 -16.10 10.13
C ALA A 24 9.05 -15.70 8.66
N LEU A 25 7.87 -15.67 8.09
CA LEU A 25 7.57 -14.96 6.85
C LEU A 25 8.10 -13.52 7.00
N ALA A 26 9.31 -13.27 6.54
CA ALA A 26 9.91 -11.96 6.57
C ALA A 26 9.09 -11.09 5.61
N HIS A 27 8.19 -10.27 6.17
CA HIS A 27 7.58 -9.19 5.40
C HIS A 27 8.72 -8.31 4.92
N ALA A 28 8.80 -8.07 3.63
CA ALA A 28 9.76 -7.13 3.10
C ALA A 28 9.39 -5.73 3.65
N GLU A 29 10.29 -5.17 4.44
CA GLU A 29 10.20 -3.79 4.91
C GLU A 29 11.20 -2.97 4.14
N VAL A 30 10.74 -1.93 3.46
CA VAL A 30 11.55 -0.99 2.69
C VAL A 30 11.39 0.39 3.31
N SER A 31 12.50 1.04 3.67
CA SER A 31 12.48 2.35 4.32
C SER A 31 13.47 3.31 3.68
N GLY A 32 13.10 4.58 3.63
CA GLY A 32 13.96 5.65 3.12
C GLY A 32 13.21 6.84 2.54
N PRO A 33 13.95 7.80 1.97
CA PRO A 33 13.38 8.87 1.18
C PRO A 33 12.63 8.29 -0.03
N ALA A 34 11.41 8.77 -0.28
CA ALA A 34 10.57 8.26 -1.35
C ALA A 34 10.43 9.26 -2.50
N LEU A 35 10.58 8.79 -3.73
CA LEU A 35 10.21 9.49 -4.95
C LEU A 35 8.78 9.12 -5.33
N VAL A 36 7.89 10.10 -5.47
CA VAL A 36 6.51 9.86 -5.93
C VAL A 36 6.49 9.79 -7.46
N ILE A 37 6.02 8.65 -7.97
CA ILE A 37 5.84 8.40 -9.41
C ILE A 37 4.45 8.88 -9.87
N ASP A 38 3.40 8.46 -9.14
CA ASP A 38 2.01 8.87 -9.34
C ASP A 38 1.24 8.81 -8.00
N GLY A 39 -0.10 8.91 -8.03
CA GLY A 39 -0.91 9.00 -6.80
C GLY A 39 -0.92 7.73 -5.93
N ASP A 40 -0.50 6.58 -6.45
CA ASP A 40 -0.46 5.32 -5.71
C ASP A 40 0.83 4.50 -5.90
N THR A 41 1.84 5.11 -6.52
CA THR A 41 3.14 4.47 -6.76
C THR A 41 4.28 5.37 -6.32
N ILE A 42 5.15 4.82 -5.48
CA ILE A 42 6.39 5.47 -5.03
C ILE A 42 7.60 4.61 -5.34
N GLU A 43 8.79 5.20 -5.23
CA GLU A 43 10.06 4.49 -5.33
C GLU A 43 10.95 4.84 -4.14
N ILE A 44 11.53 3.82 -3.48
CA ILE A 44 12.49 3.96 -2.38
C ILE A 44 13.74 3.16 -2.75
N SER A 45 14.89 3.81 -2.89
CA SER A 45 16.17 3.16 -3.22
C SER A 45 16.12 2.26 -4.46
N GLY A 46 15.37 2.66 -5.51
CA GLY A 46 15.19 1.88 -6.75
C GLY A 46 14.09 0.79 -6.67
N GLU A 47 13.52 0.53 -5.50
CA GLU A 47 12.40 -0.37 -5.34
C GLU A 47 11.08 0.37 -5.61
N ARG A 48 10.34 -0.07 -6.65
CA ARG A 48 9.00 0.47 -6.95
C ARG A 48 7.95 -0.19 -6.08
N ILE A 49 7.12 0.63 -5.46
CA ILE A 49 6.13 0.23 -4.47
C ILE A 49 4.76 0.75 -4.91
N ARG A 50 3.79 -0.16 -5.06
CA ARG A 50 2.38 0.19 -5.24
C ARG A 50 1.67 0.18 -3.89
N LEU A 51 1.01 1.27 -3.57
CA LEU A 51 0.23 1.39 -2.35
C LEU A 51 -0.95 0.41 -2.37
N HIS A 52 -0.96 -0.52 -1.40
CA HIS A 52 -1.95 -1.59 -1.33
C HIS A 52 -3.35 -1.08 -1.00
N GLY A 53 -4.36 -1.68 -1.64
CA GLY A 53 -5.77 -1.47 -1.29
C GLY A 53 -6.37 -0.13 -1.70
N ILE A 54 -5.63 0.69 -2.45
CA ILE A 54 -6.10 1.95 -3.01
C ILE A 54 -5.95 2.00 -4.54
N ASP A 55 -6.72 2.87 -5.18
CA ASP A 55 -6.62 3.18 -6.60
C ASP A 55 -6.78 4.68 -6.81
N THR A 56 -5.92 5.28 -7.62
CA THR A 56 -5.92 6.71 -7.92
C THR A 56 -6.13 6.96 -9.41
N PRO A 57 -6.58 8.16 -9.80
CA PRO A 57 -6.54 8.55 -11.21
C PRO A 57 -5.11 8.47 -11.74
N GLU A 58 -4.96 8.00 -12.97
CA GLU A 58 -3.67 8.02 -13.68
C GLU A 58 -3.11 9.45 -13.75
N ALA A 59 -1.79 9.60 -13.74
CA ALA A 59 -1.12 10.92 -13.66
C ALA A 59 -1.61 11.94 -14.72
N ASN A 60 -1.99 11.46 -15.91
CA ASN A 60 -2.51 12.29 -17.00
C ASN A 60 -4.04 12.31 -17.08
N GLN A 61 -4.74 11.70 -16.15
CA GLN A 61 -6.20 11.64 -16.15
C GLN A 61 -6.82 12.98 -15.80
N THR A 62 -7.88 13.34 -16.54
CA THR A 62 -8.72 14.49 -16.26
C THR A 62 -10.08 14.07 -15.72
N CYS A 63 -10.63 14.88 -14.82
CA CYS A 63 -11.95 14.73 -14.23
C CYS A 63 -12.81 15.96 -14.52
N LEU A 64 -14.09 15.91 -14.21
CA LEU A 64 -14.99 17.07 -14.27
C LEU A 64 -15.29 17.55 -12.86
N ASN A 65 -15.28 18.86 -12.62
CA ASN A 65 -15.78 19.42 -11.37
C ASN A 65 -17.31 19.54 -11.38
N ASP A 66 -17.92 20.04 -10.29
CA ASP A 66 -19.37 20.23 -10.15
C ASP A 66 -19.97 21.14 -11.24
N PHE A 67 -19.16 21.98 -11.88
CA PHE A 67 -19.56 22.87 -12.97
C PHE A 67 -19.31 22.28 -14.35
N GLY A 68 -18.94 21.00 -14.47
CA GLY A 68 -18.61 20.34 -15.71
C GLY A 68 -17.27 20.78 -16.32
N LYS A 69 -16.45 21.56 -15.61
CA LYS A 69 -15.13 21.99 -16.08
C LYS A 69 -14.09 20.90 -15.84
N ARG A 70 -13.26 20.63 -16.85
CA ARG A 70 -12.13 19.68 -16.76
C ARG A 70 -11.03 20.21 -15.83
N TRP A 71 -10.42 19.29 -15.09
CA TRP A 71 -9.27 19.54 -14.22
C TRP A 71 -8.37 18.31 -14.15
N GLN A 72 -7.10 18.49 -13.79
CA GLN A 72 -6.05 17.45 -13.81
C GLN A 72 -6.07 16.64 -12.49
N CYS A 73 -7.09 15.79 -12.33
CA CYS A 73 -7.28 15.04 -11.09
C CYS A 73 -6.13 14.08 -10.77
N GLY A 74 -5.50 13.48 -11.79
CA GLY A 74 -4.34 12.60 -11.59
C GLY A 74 -3.11 13.36 -11.09
N GLN A 75 -2.86 14.57 -11.61
CA GLN A 75 -1.77 15.42 -11.10
C GLN A 75 -2.04 15.87 -9.65
N GLU A 76 -3.27 16.25 -9.33
CA GLU A 76 -3.64 16.64 -7.97
C GLU A 76 -3.49 15.49 -6.98
N ALA A 77 -3.88 14.26 -7.36
CA ALA A 77 -3.65 13.08 -6.52
C ALA A 77 -2.14 12.83 -6.31
N THR A 78 -1.33 12.97 -7.36
CA THR A 78 0.14 12.86 -7.26
C THR A 78 0.73 13.93 -6.34
N LEU A 79 0.26 15.18 -6.45
CA LEU A 79 0.70 16.29 -5.58
C LEU A 79 0.27 16.08 -4.13
N ALA A 80 -0.93 15.51 -3.90
CA ALA A 80 -1.38 15.17 -2.56
C ALA A 80 -0.47 14.13 -1.89
N LEU A 81 -0.10 13.06 -2.60
CA LEU A 81 0.86 12.08 -2.07
C LEU A 81 2.23 12.71 -1.80
N LYS A 82 2.73 13.58 -2.69
CA LYS A 82 3.97 14.34 -2.47
C LYS A 82 3.89 15.20 -1.20
N ALA A 83 2.75 15.85 -0.96
CA ALA A 83 2.54 16.67 0.22
C ALA A 83 2.49 15.85 1.52
N LEU A 84 1.96 14.62 1.47
CA LEU A 84 1.94 13.69 2.62
C LEU A 84 3.34 13.15 2.94
N ILE A 85 4.14 12.88 1.92
CA ILE A 85 5.50 12.36 2.07
C ILE A 85 6.46 13.46 2.53
N ARG A 86 6.49 14.61 1.84
CA ARG A 86 7.42 15.73 2.09
C ARG A 86 8.84 15.24 2.43
N ASP A 87 9.34 15.70 3.59
CA ASP A 87 10.71 15.39 4.08
C ASP A 87 10.75 14.16 5.00
N HIS A 88 9.67 13.36 5.02
CA HIS A 88 9.62 12.17 5.87
C HIS A 88 10.36 11.00 5.21
N SER A 89 11.07 10.24 6.04
CA SER A 89 11.46 8.88 5.68
C SER A 89 10.22 8.00 5.70
N ILE A 90 9.99 7.27 4.61
CA ILE A 90 8.80 6.41 4.45
C ILE A 90 9.18 4.97 4.75
N THR A 91 8.34 4.27 5.49
CA THR A 91 8.45 2.84 5.76
C THR A 91 7.29 2.11 5.11
N CYS A 92 7.59 1.16 4.22
CA CYS A 92 6.60 0.35 3.51
C CYS A 92 6.71 -1.11 3.93
N LYS A 93 5.58 -1.74 4.27
CA LYS A 93 5.48 -3.14 4.69
C LYS A 93 4.62 -3.91 3.71
N GLY A 94 5.22 -4.92 3.07
CA GLY A 94 4.55 -5.77 2.09
C GLY A 94 5.30 -7.07 1.89
N ALA A 95 4.67 -8.05 1.23
CA ALA A 95 5.29 -9.34 0.94
C ALA A 95 5.07 -9.76 -0.52
N GLU A 96 4.07 -9.21 -1.19
CA GLU A 96 3.68 -9.61 -2.53
C GLU A 96 4.18 -8.63 -3.59
N ARG A 97 4.33 -9.13 -4.82
CA ARG A 97 4.64 -8.32 -5.99
C ARG A 97 3.56 -8.45 -7.04
N ASP A 98 3.28 -7.35 -7.72
CA ASP A 98 2.38 -7.38 -8.86
C ASP A 98 3.08 -7.92 -10.13
N LYS A 99 2.31 -8.05 -11.22
CA LYS A 99 2.82 -8.51 -12.52
C LYS A 99 3.92 -7.61 -13.12
N TYR A 100 4.04 -6.37 -12.63
CA TYR A 100 5.10 -5.42 -13.03
C TYR A 100 6.28 -5.43 -12.06
N ARG A 101 6.30 -6.41 -11.11
CA ARG A 101 7.32 -6.60 -10.08
C ARG A 101 7.38 -5.50 -9.01
N ARG A 102 6.39 -4.60 -8.94
CA ARG A 102 6.30 -3.62 -7.86
C ARG A 102 5.94 -4.33 -6.56
N LEU A 103 6.57 -3.94 -5.44
CA LEU A 103 6.16 -4.38 -4.10
C LEU A 103 4.77 -3.81 -3.79
N ILE A 104 3.82 -4.67 -3.42
CA ILE A 104 2.50 -4.24 -2.94
C ILE A 104 2.60 -4.04 -1.44
N ALA A 105 2.44 -2.81 -0.94
CA ALA A 105 2.70 -2.50 0.46
C ALA A 105 1.76 -1.45 1.04
N VAL A 106 1.62 -1.48 2.37
CA VAL A 106 1.11 -0.35 3.16
C VAL A 106 2.30 0.49 3.58
N CYS A 107 2.25 1.80 3.32
CA CYS A 107 3.36 2.72 3.53
C CYS A 107 3.02 3.77 4.59
N PHE A 108 4.00 4.14 5.39
CA PHE A 108 3.83 5.01 6.54
C PHE A 108 4.83 6.17 6.52
N ALA A 109 4.36 7.36 6.83
CA ALA A 109 5.16 8.51 7.23
C ALA A 109 5.11 8.63 8.77
N GLY A 110 6.12 8.10 9.45
CA GLY A 110 6.06 7.89 10.89
C GLY A 110 4.93 6.91 11.27
N LEU A 111 3.91 7.37 11.99
CA LEU A 111 2.73 6.56 12.35
C LEU A 111 1.55 6.74 11.39
N ASN A 112 1.64 7.66 10.43
CA ASN A 112 0.54 7.96 9.51
C ASN A 112 0.54 6.96 8.33
N ASP A 113 -0.53 6.20 8.20
CA ASP A 113 -0.79 5.33 7.05
C ASP A 113 -1.11 6.21 5.83
N LEU A 114 -0.17 6.25 4.85
CA LEU A 114 -0.30 7.06 3.63
C LEU A 114 -1.45 6.56 2.75
N ASN A 115 -1.68 5.25 2.70
CA ASN A 115 -2.74 4.63 1.92
C ASN A 115 -4.10 5.09 2.45
N ALA A 116 -4.31 5.01 3.78
CA ALA A 116 -5.51 5.50 4.44
C ALA A 116 -5.70 7.01 4.24
N GLU A 117 -4.62 7.78 4.33
CA GLU A 117 -4.68 9.25 4.24
C GLU A 117 -5.06 9.71 2.82
N MET A 118 -4.54 9.06 1.79
CA MET A 118 -4.93 9.33 0.40
C MET A 118 -6.43 9.11 0.18
N VAL A 119 -6.99 8.04 0.75
CA VAL A 119 -8.43 7.76 0.67
C VAL A 119 -9.24 8.75 1.52
N ARG A 120 -8.79 9.04 2.75
CA ARG A 120 -9.46 9.96 3.69
C ARG A 120 -9.58 11.37 3.14
N GLN A 121 -8.55 11.84 2.41
CA GLN A 121 -8.56 13.13 1.72
C GLN A 121 -9.31 13.09 0.37
N GLY A 122 -9.77 11.92 -0.07
CA GLY A 122 -10.52 11.73 -1.31
C GLY A 122 -9.67 11.72 -2.58
N TRP A 123 -8.35 11.54 -2.48
CA TRP A 123 -7.44 11.46 -3.63
C TRP A 123 -7.27 10.05 -4.18
N ALA A 124 -7.71 9.03 -3.42
CA ALA A 124 -7.75 7.64 -3.81
C ALA A 124 -9.12 7.02 -3.50
N LEU A 125 -9.43 5.94 -4.19
CA LEU A 125 -10.57 5.07 -3.94
C LEU A 125 -10.11 3.85 -3.15
N ALA A 126 -10.99 3.29 -2.31
CA ALA A 126 -10.77 1.99 -1.71
C ALA A 126 -10.88 0.90 -2.80
N TYR A 127 -9.79 0.21 -3.07
CA TYR A 127 -9.74 -0.81 -4.11
C TYR A 127 -10.23 -2.16 -3.61
N ARG A 128 -11.55 -2.31 -3.55
CA ARG A 128 -12.27 -3.43 -2.92
C ARG A 128 -11.93 -4.81 -3.49
N LYS A 129 -11.40 -4.88 -4.71
CA LYS A 129 -10.93 -6.15 -5.30
C LYS A 129 -9.80 -6.78 -4.48
N TYR A 130 -8.97 -5.96 -3.83
CA TYR A 130 -7.78 -6.41 -3.10
C TYR A 130 -7.86 -6.18 -1.60
N SER A 131 -8.64 -5.18 -1.14
CA SER A 131 -8.75 -4.87 0.27
C SER A 131 -10.04 -4.09 0.58
N THR A 132 -10.62 -4.33 1.74
CA THR A 132 -11.73 -3.53 2.29
C THR A 132 -11.28 -2.58 3.40
N ALA A 133 -9.97 -2.51 3.66
CA ALA A 133 -9.41 -1.77 4.80
C ALA A 133 -9.79 -0.28 4.80
N TYR A 134 -9.94 0.34 3.62
CA TYR A 134 -10.13 1.79 3.48
C TYR A 134 -11.56 2.19 3.06
N VAL A 135 -12.52 1.28 3.16
CA VAL A 135 -13.93 1.55 2.75
C VAL A 135 -14.59 2.61 3.63
N ALA A 136 -14.27 2.65 4.92
CA ALA A 136 -14.80 3.65 5.84
C ALA A 136 -14.24 5.05 5.56
N GLU A 137 -12.94 5.15 5.27
CA GLU A 137 -12.27 6.39 4.86
C GLU A 137 -12.87 6.95 3.57
N GLU A 138 -13.13 6.08 2.59
CA GLU A 138 -13.77 6.47 1.34
C GLU A 138 -15.20 6.98 1.57
N ALA A 139 -16.00 6.29 2.36
CA ALA A 139 -17.37 6.71 2.67
C ALA A 139 -17.39 8.10 3.31
N ASN A 140 -16.45 8.39 4.22
CA ASN A 140 -16.30 9.68 4.86
C ASN A 140 -15.86 10.78 3.85
N ALA A 141 -14.87 10.50 3.01
CA ALA A 141 -14.40 11.42 1.98
C ALA A 141 -15.52 11.76 0.98
N LYS A 142 -16.31 10.76 0.58
CA LYS A 142 -17.47 10.91 -0.30
C LYS A 142 -18.56 11.80 0.34
N ALA A 143 -18.92 11.53 1.60
CA ALA A 143 -19.92 12.31 2.32
C ALA A 143 -19.53 13.79 2.46
N LYS A 144 -18.24 14.07 2.60
CA LYS A 144 -17.67 15.43 2.70
C LYS A 144 -17.29 16.04 1.35
N LYS A 145 -17.51 15.36 0.24
CA LYS A 145 -17.14 15.79 -1.12
C LYS A 145 -15.67 16.20 -1.25
N LEU A 146 -14.75 15.45 -0.63
CA LEU A 146 -13.32 15.74 -0.65
C LEU A 146 -12.66 15.25 -1.95
N GLY A 147 -11.59 15.90 -2.37
CA GLY A 147 -10.74 15.48 -3.47
C GLY A 147 -11.52 15.18 -4.76
N LEU A 148 -11.50 13.95 -5.23
CA LEU A 148 -12.21 13.46 -6.41
C LEU A 148 -13.74 13.55 -6.27
N TRP A 149 -14.26 13.43 -5.05
CA TRP A 149 -15.69 13.40 -4.75
C TRP A 149 -16.39 14.76 -4.89
N ARG A 150 -15.63 15.84 -5.16
CA ARG A 150 -16.17 17.16 -5.49
C ARG A 150 -16.69 17.27 -6.93
N GLY A 151 -16.69 16.20 -7.71
CA GLY A 151 -17.14 16.23 -9.09
C GLY A 151 -17.32 14.82 -9.68
N GLN A 152 -17.21 14.72 -11.00
CA GLN A 152 -17.35 13.47 -11.74
C GLN A 152 -15.98 12.96 -12.19
N PHE A 153 -15.70 11.68 -11.97
CA PHE A 153 -14.50 11.00 -12.40
C PHE A 153 -14.83 9.58 -12.85
N VAL A 154 -14.02 9.07 -13.78
CA VAL A 154 -14.17 7.67 -14.23
C VAL A 154 -13.39 6.79 -13.27
N VAL A 155 -14.10 5.89 -12.58
CA VAL A 155 -13.48 4.78 -11.87
C VAL A 155 -13.06 3.76 -12.93
N ARG A 156 -11.80 3.33 -12.93
CA ARG A 156 -11.38 2.20 -13.74
C ARG A 156 -12.13 0.96 -13.24
N THR A 157 -13.24 0.62 -13.90
CA THR A 157 -13.91 -0.66 -13.67
C THR A 157 -13.00 -1.74 -14.25
N TYR A 158 -12.25 -2.42 -13.40
CA TYR A 158 -11.64 -3.68 -13.80
C TYR A 158 -12.77 -4.68 -13.97
N PRO A 159 -12.88 -5.36 -15.13
CA PRO A 159 -13.86 -6.42 -15.27
C PRO A 159 -13.67 -7.41 -14.10
N ALA A 160 -14.79 -7.80 -13.50
CA ALA A 160 -14.77 -8.88 -12.51
C ALA A 160 -14.12 -10.10 -13.17
N ALA A 161 -13.11 -10.66 -12.51
CA ALA A 161 -12.45 -11.88 -12.98
C ALA A 161 -13.37 -13.07 -12.78
#